data_d9323ffaf01d4ea6c85bfbe379f12d50
#
_entry.id   d9323ffaf01d4ea6c85bfbe379f12d50
#
_cell.length_a   1.000
_cell.length_b   1.000
_cell.length_c   1.000
_cell.angle_alpha   90.00
_cell.angle_beta   90.00
_cell.angle_gamma   90.00
#
_symmetry.space_group_name_H-M   'P 1'
#
loop_
_entity.id
_entity.type
_entity.pdbx_description
1 polymer ?
#
loop_
_entity_poly.entity_id
_entity_poly.type
_entity_poly.pdbx_seq_one_letter_code
_entity_poly.pdbx_strand_id
1 'polypeptide(L)'
;MKKSIIALLALAACAGGARAGEPAAATDSVQADTCFVFTDVISLPTTSVKDQNKSGTCWCFAGTSFFEDEIRRAGGDSLDLSEMFTVRHCYLDKAEKYVRMYGQLNFAAGGSTADVPYVWRTYGAVPEEAYTGLAYGEDKHIHGELDAALKAYLEAIVKVPNKRLSTAWKNGVEGILDAYLGELPETFTYKGRTYTPQSFAESLPLNPDDYISLTSFTHHPFYEEFAVEVADNWLWSRSMNVPVEELKAIADNALANGYTFVWAADVSEPGFQWIKGVALMPKAKDADLEGTELSRWVKLSDKDREKERYEFNAPVEEIEVTQESRQEMFDRQETTDDHGMEIVGTAVDQKGNRYYKVKNSWDTNQVYDGFFYVSEPYFLAKTVNIYVNKAAVPAEIARKFRR
;
A
#
# COMPACT_ATOMS: atom_id res chain seq x y z
N MET A 1 -11.90 3.94 36.96
CA MET A 1 -10.74 3.02 36.83
C MET A 1 -11.25 1.68 36.31
N LYS A 2 -11.27 1.47 35.01
CA LYS A 2 -11.56 0.16 34.40
C LYS A 2 -10.25 -0.34 33.78
N LYS A 3 -9.73 -1.42 34.31
CA LYS A 3 -8.54 -2.09 33.79
C LYS A 3 -8.95 -2.82 32.50
N SER A 4 -8.42 -2.38 31.36
CA SER A 4 -8.51 -3.10 30.10
C SER A 4 -7.60 -4.34 30.19
N ILE A 5 -8.20 -5.51 30.09
CA ILE A 5 -7.50 -6.78 29.95
C ILE A 5 -7.11 -6.87 28.48
N ILE A 6 -5.81 -6.78 28.20
CA ILE A 6 -5.26 -7.09 26.87
C ILE A 6 -5.33 -8.61 26.72
N ALA A 7 -6.19 -9.09 25.84
CA ALA A 7 -6.18 -10.48 25.43
C ALA A 7 -5.03 -10.70 24.43
N LEU A 8 -3.99 -11.42 24.87
CA LEU A 8 -2.96 -11.94 23.97
C LEU A 8 -3.60 -13.03 23.07
N LEU A 9 -3.81 -12.73 21.81
CA LEU A 9 -4.09 -13.75 20.80
C LEU A 9 -2.77 -14.09 20.10
N ALA A 10 -2.19 -15.25 20.46
CA ALA A 10 -1.12 -15.85 19.66
C ALA A 10 -1.76 -16.70 18.56
N LEU A 11 -1.67 -16.26 17.30
CA LEU A 11 -2.08 -17.08 16.15
C LEU A 11 -0.86 -17.85 15.64
N ALA A 12 -0.90 -19.18 15.81
CA ALA A 12 0.06 -20.10 15.21
C ALA A 12 -0.52 -20.69 13.93
N ALA A 13 0.06 -20.35 12.78
CA ALA A 13 -0.35 -20.88 11.48
C ALA A 13 0.55 -22.05 11.06
N CYS A 14 0.29 -23.23 11.66
CA CYS A 14 0.85 -24.51 11.17
C CYS A 14 -0.25 -25.58 11.22
N ALA A 15 -0.74 -25.98 10.05
CA ALA A 15 -1.67 -27.10 9.93
C ALA A 15 -0.93 -28.43 10.06
N GLY A 16 -0.81 -28.96 11.27
CA GLY A 16 -0.33 -30.29 11.58
C GLY A 16 -1.28 -31.02 12.48
N GLY A 17 -1.79 -32.18 12.04
CA GLY A 17 -2.81 -32.97 12.71
C GLY A 17 -2.42 -33.43 14.12
N ALA A 18 -3.26 -33.13 15.08
CA ALA A 18 -3.09 -33.47 16.48
C ALA A 18 -3.22 -34.98 16.71
N ARG A 19 -2.18 -35.62 17.24
CA ARG A 19 -2.27 -36.87 18.01
C ARG A 19 -2.10 -36.53 19.49
N ALA A 20 -3.03 -37.07 20.28
CA ALA A 20 -3.06 -36.84 21.72
C ALA A 20 -1.89 -37.52 22.45
N GLY A 21 -1.22 -36.77 23.33
CA GLY A 21 -0.46 -37.25 24.47
C GLY A 21 1.05 -37.13 24.41
N GLU A 22 1.57 -35.91 24.60
CA GLU A 22 2.94 -35.65 25.13
C GLU A 22 3.00 -34.25 25.77
N PRO A 23 3.93 -33.95 26.72
CA PRO A 23 3.90 -32.70 27.48
C PRO A 23 4.19 -31.47 26.67
N ALA A 24 3.35 -30.47 26.83
CA ALA A 24 3.26 -29.21 26.04
C ALA A 24 4.54 -28.38 25.85
N ALA A 25 5.56 -28.55 26.69
CA ALA A 25 6.78 -27.72 26.67
C ALA A 25 7.80 -28.06 25.56
N ALA A 26 7.77 -29.29 25.02
CA ALA A 26 8.69 -29.73 23.97
C ALA A 26 8.17 -29.45 22.54
N THR A 27 6.84 -29.34 22.38
CA THR A 27 6.20 -29.03 21.09
C THR A 27 6.32 -27.55 20.72
N ASP A 28 6.26 -26.64 21.69
CA ASP A 28 6.33 -25.19 21.42
C ASP A 28 7.70 -24.76 20.92
N SER A 29 8.81 -25.35 21.41
CA SER A 29 10.17 -24.99 20.99
C SER A 29 10.50 -25.48 19.57
N VAL A 30 10.05 -26.67 19.19
CA VAL A 30 10.27 -27.23 17.85
C VAL A 30 9.42 -26.51 16.80
N GLN A 31 8.21 -26.08 17.17
CA GLN A 31 7.34 -25.33 16.28
C GLN A 31 7.87 -23.90 16.03
N ALA A 32 8.46 -23.26 17.04
CA ALA A 32 9.04 -21.93 16.94
C ALA A 32 10.26 -21.86 16.00
N ASP A 33 10.96 -22.97 15.77
CA ASP A 33 12.11 -23.05 14.87
C ASP A 33 11.75 -23.34 13.41
N THR A 34 10.49 -23.71 13.14
CA THR A 34 10.06 -24.18 11.81
C THR A 34 9.01 -23.30 11.15
N CYS A 35 8.45 -22.32 11.83
CA CYS A 35 7.47 -21.36 11.26
C CYS A 35 7.57 -19.99 11.94
N PHE A 36 6.90 -18.99 11.34
CA PHE A 36 6.72 -17.69 11.97
C PHE A 36 5.62 -17.76 13.04
N VAL A 37 5.90 -17.15 14.19
CA VAL A 37 4.94 -16.93 15.27
C VAL A 37 4.95 -15.46 15.64
N PHE A 38 3.88 -14.73 15.26
CA PHE A 38 3.78 -13.29 15.53
C PHE A 38 2.94 -13.03 16.78
N THR A 39 3.35 -12.01 17.53
CA THR A 39 2.57 -11.44 18.64
C THR A 39 2.33 -9.97 18.32
N ASP A 40 1.08 -9.59 18.11
CA ASP A 40 0.70 -8.20 17.89
C ASP A 40 0.99 -7.36 19.15
N VAL A 41 1.77 -6.28 18.96
CA VAL A 41 2.06 -5.29 20.01
C VAL A 41 1.05 -4.15 19.93
N ILE A 42 0.77 -3.68 18.69
CA ILE A 42 -0.28 -2.72 18.38
C ILE A 42 -1.10 -3.33 17.25
N SER A 43 -2.42 -3.34 17.39
CA SER A 43 -3.35 -3.70 16.31
C SER A 43 -4.51 -2.72 16.37
N LEU A 44 -4.51 -1.77 15.44
CA LEU A 44 -5.55 -0.75 15.36
C LEU A 44 -6.79 -1.34 14.70
N PRO A 45 -7.99 -0.92 15.12
CA PRO A 45 -9.22 -1.33 14.46
C PRO A 45 -9.22 -0.82 13.01
N THR A 46 -9.65 -1.65 12.07
CA THR A 46 -9.72 -1.31 10.64
C THR A 46 -11.03 -1.84 10.03
N THR A 47 -11.40 -1.29 8.87
CA THR A 47 -12.50 -1.81 8.04
C THR A 47 -12.13 -3.17 7.45
N SER A 48 -13.08 -3.83 6.78
CA SER A 48 -12.84 -5.15 6.18
C SER A 48 -11.73 -5.12 5.12
N VAL A 49 -11.02 -6.22 4.98
CA VAL A 49 -10.12 -6.45 3.85
C VAL A 49 -10.95 -6.53 2.57
N LYS A 50 -10.53 -5.84 1.53
CA LYS A 50 -11.17 -5.84 0.20
C LYS A 50 -10.35 -6.64 -0.80
N ASP A 51 -10.93 -6.88 -1.99
CA ASP A 51 -10.29 -7.58 -3.09
C ASP A 51 -10.25 -6.68 -4.33
N GLN A 52 -9.10 -6.06 -4.61
CA GLN A 52 -8.88 -5.32 -5.86
C GLN A 52 -8.88 -6.25 -7.08
N ASN A 53 -8.73 -7.55 -6.87
CA ASN A 53 -8.65 -8.59 -7.89
C ASN A 53 -7.63 -8.23 -9.00
N LYS A 54 -8.05 -8.24 -10.26
CA LYS A 54 -7.20 -7.96 -11.43
C LYS A 54 -7.31 -6.50 -11.89
N SER A 55 -7.37 -5.56 -10.95
CA SER A 55 -7.21 -4.14 -11.22
C SER A 55 -5.85 -3.65 -10.74
N GLY A 56 -5.20 -2.78 -11.44
CA GLY A 56 -3.95 -2.13 -11.01
C GLY A 56 -4.21 -0.93 -10.10
N THR A 57 -5.21 -1.01 -9.20
CA THR A 57 -5.73 0.14 -8.43
C THR A 57 -5.47 0.03 -6.93
N CYS A 58 -4.44 -0.71 -6.53
CA CYS A 58 -4.04 -0.91 -5.14
C CYS A 58 -3.91 0.38 -4.33
N TRP A 59 -3.35 1.44 -4.94
CA TRP A 59 -3.24 2.77 -4.36
C TRP A 59 -4.58 3.33 -3.89
N CYS A 60 -5.65 3.05 -4.65
CA CYS A 60 -7.00 3.50 -4.34
C CYS A 60 -7.60 2.67 -3.20
N PHE A 61 -7.50 1.34 -3.25
CA PHE A 61 -7.96 0.47 -2.17
C PHE A 61 -7.27 0.80 -0.84
N ALA A 62 -5.96 1.02 -0.85
CA ALA A 62 -5.21 1.41 0.34
C ALA A 62 -5.61 2.80 0.86
N GLY A 63 -5.72 3.79 -0.02
CA GLY A 63 -6.07 5.15 0.36
C GLY A 63 -7.51 5.29 0.84
N THR A 64 -8.44 4.54 0.25
CA THR A 64 -9.86 4.51 0.64
C THR A 64 -10.02 3.82 1.99
N SER A 65 -9.38 2.65 2.17
CA SER A 65 -9.32 1.94 3.44
C SER A 65 -8.81 2.82 4.58
N PHE A 66 -7.70 3.52 4.33
CA PHE A 66 -7.14 4.48 5.29
C PHE A 66 -8.12 5.60 5.64
N PHE A 67 -8.84 6.18 4.66
CA PHE A 67 -9.82 7.23 4.93
C PHE A 67 -11.03 6.70 5.70
N GLU A 68 -11.48 5.47 5.44
CA GLU A 68 -12.52 4.81 6.24
C GLU A 68 -12.10 4.67 7.71
N ASP A 69 -10.84 4.26 7.95
CA ASP A 69 -10.30 4.11 9.30
C ASP A 69 -10.10 5.46 9.99
N GLU A 70 -9.68 6.51 9.27
CA GLU A 70 -9.59 7.88 9.78
C GLU A 70 -10.97 8.47 10.13
N ILE A 71 -12.01 8.20 9.33
CA ILE A 71 -13.39 8.59 9.63
C ILE A 71 -13.84 7.93 10.94
N ARG A 72 -13.59 6.62 11.11
CA ARG A 72 -13.91 5.90 12.36
C ARG A 72 -13.13 6.45 13.55
N ARG A 73 -11.83 6.69 13.38
CA ARG A 73 -10.97 7.30 14.42
C ARG A 73 -11.49 8.67 14.86
N ALA A 74 -12.00 9.47 13.93
CA ALA A 74 -12.62 10.77 14.21
C ALA A 74 -14.04 10.69 14.83
N GLY A 75 -14.54 9.48 15.09
CA GLY A 75 -15.86 9.25 15.71
C GLY A 75 -17.01 9.14 14.72
N GLY A 76 -16.73 9.03 13.42
CA GLY A 76 -17.73 8.73 12.39
C GLY A 76 -18.16 7.27 12.40
N ASP A 77 -19.23 6.98 11.68
CA ASP A 77 -19.71 5.61 11.46
C ASP A 77 -18.71 4.84 10.58
N SER A 78 -18.67 3.51 10.77
CA SER A 78 -18.03 2.63 9.79
C SER A 78 -18.83 2.71 8.48
N LEU A 79 -18.11 2.93 7.40
CA LEU A 79 -18.68 3.01 6.05
C LEU A 79 -17.75 2.34 5.05
N ASP A 80 -18.26 2.08 3.88
CA ASP A 80 -17.59 1.48 2.73
C ASP A 80 -17.60 2.52 1.60
N LEU A 81 -16.43 3.05 1.26
CA LEU A 81 -16.26 4.07 0.21
C LEU A 81 -15.99 3.40 -1.13
N SER A 82 -16.51 3.98 -2.19
CA SER A 82 -16.26 3.49 -3.55
C SER A 82 -14.85 3.83 -4.02
N GLU A 83 -14.03 2.80 -4.23
CA GLU A 83 -12.75 2.93 -4.90
C GLU A 83 -12.94 3.35 -6.36
N MET A 84 -13.93 2.77 -7.02
CA MET A 84 -14.11 2.97 -8.46
C MET A 84 -14.60 4.37 -8.82
N PHE A 85 -15.27 5.07 -7.92
CA PHE A 85 -15.54 6.49 -8.07
C PHE A 85 -14.24 7.30 -8.19
N THR A 86 -13.30 7.03 -7.30
CA THR A 86 -11.98 7.66 -7.30
C THR A 86 -11.16 7.27 -8.54
N VAL A 87 -11.10 5.98 -8.85
CA VAL A 87 -10.39 5.44 -10.01
C VAL A 87 -10.87 6.06 -11.31
N ARG A 88 -12.22 6.16 -11.49
CA ARG A 88 -12.80 6.72 -12.72
C ARG A 88 -12.43 8.18 -12.93
N HIS A 89 -12.44 9.00 -11.88
CA HIS A 89 -12.00 10.39 -11.96
C HIS A 89 -10.50 10.49 -12.27
N CYS A 90 -9.67 9.67 -11.64
CA CYS A 90 -8.24 9.63 -11.93
C CYS A 90 -7.95 9.22 -13.38
N TYR A 91 -8.66 8.24 -13.93
CA TYR A 91 -8.49 7.87 -15.35
C TYR A 91 -8.79 9.04 -16.29
N LEU A 92 -9.87 9.79 -16.04
CA LEU A 92 -10.25 10.93 -16.90
C LEU A 92 -9.20 12.05 -16.83
N ASP A 93 -8.79 12.45 -15.64
CA ASP A 93 -7.82 13.51 -15.42
C ASP A 93 -6.42 13.13 -15.92
N LYS A 94 -6.04 11.86 -15.70
CA LYS A 94 -4.80 11.29 -16.24
C LYS A 94 -4.82 11.27 -17.78
N ALA A 95 -5.96 10.94 -18.40
CA ALA A 95 -6.12 10.98 -19.85
C ALA A 95 -5.93 12.42 -20.39
N GLU A 96 -6.50 13.41 -19.72
CA GLU A 96 -6.28 14.81 -20.10
C GLU A 96 -4.82 15.21 -20.00
N LYS A 97 -4.15 14.83 -18.92
CA LYS A 97 -2.72 15.13 -18.72
C LYS A 97 -1.86 14.41 -19.75
N TYR A 98 -2.15 13.14 -20.04
CA TYR A 98 -1.48 12.35 -21.08
C TYR A 98 -1.55 13.02 -22.45
N VAL A 99 -2.73 13.51 -22.84
CA VAL A 99 -2.91 14.21 -24.13
C VAL A 99 -2.18 15.54 -24.12
N ARG A 100 -2.23 16.34 -23.03
CA ARG A 100 -1.48 17.60 -22.89
C ARG A 100 0.03 17.37 -22.95
N MET A 101 0.50 16.23 -22.47
CA MET A 101 1.91 15.81 -22.47
C MET A 101 2.32 15.09 -23.77
N TYR A 102 1.49 15.11 -24.80
CA TYR A 102 1.76 14.46 -26.10
C TYR A 102 2.08 12.96 -25.98
N GLY A 103 1.50 12.27 -25.00
CA GLY A 103 1.76 10.86 -24.72
C GLY A 103 3.02 10.59 -23.88
N GLN A 104 3.68 11.61 -23.37
CA GLN A 104 4.91 11.50 -22.55
C GLN A 104 4.58 11.41 -21.04
N LEU A 105 3.52 10.76 -20.69
CA LEU A 105 3.11 10.45 -19.32
C LEU A 105 2.82 8.96 -19.23
N ASN A 106 3.12 8.32 -18.10
CA ASN A 106 2.64 6.96 -17.87
C ASN A 106 1.11 6.98 -17.77
N PHE A 107 0.43 6.33 -18.73
CA PHE A 107 -1.01 6.10 -18.68
C PHE A 107 -1.25 4.62 -18.45
N ALA A 108 -1.49 4.28 -17.20
CA ALA A 108 -1.77 2.93 -16.72
C ALA A 108 -2.74 3.01 -15.53
N ALA A 109 -3.14 1.86 -14.98
CA ALA A 109 -4.04 1.76 -13.83
C ALA A 109 -3.42 2.30 -12.53
N GLY A 110 -2.09 2.27 -12.40
CA GLY A 110 -1.37 2.73 -11.22
C GLY A 110 -1.60 4.19 -10.88
N GLY A 111 -1.38 4.54 -9.64
CA GLY A 111 -1.53 5.89 -9.09
C GLY A 111 -0.76 6.03 -7.79
N SER A 112 -0.85 7.19 -7.16
CA SER A 112 -0.10 7.52 -5.96
C SER A 112 -0.98 7.62 -4.72
N THR A 113 -0.36 7.64 -3.55
CA THR A 113 -1.06 7.87 -2.27
C THR A 113 -1.80 9.22 -2.21
N ALA A 114 -1.47 10.16 -3.10
CA ALA A 114 -2.09 11.48 -3.17
C ALA A 114 -3.37 11.54 -4.02
N ASP A 115 -3.67 10.49 -4.78
CA ASP A 115 -4.77 10.51 -5.74
C ASP A 115 -6.14 10.45 -5.05
N VAL A 116 -6.28 9.68 -3.97
CA VAL A 116 -7.53 9.62 -3.19
C VAL A 116 -7.86 10.98 -2.56
N PRO A 117 -6.96 11.65 -1.83
CA PRO A 117 -7.24 13.00 -1.31
C PRO A 117 -7.44 14.05 -2.41
N TYR A 118 -6.81 13.89 -3.57
CA TYR A 118 -7.04 14.75 -4.74
C TYR A 118 -8.49 14.65 -5.23
N VAL A 119 -8.99 13.43 -5.45
CA VAL A 119 -10.36 13.20 -5.89
C VAL A 119 -11.35 13.66 -4.84
N TRP A 120 -11.10 13.37 -3.56
CA TRP A 120 -11.93 13.84 -2.46
C TRP A 120 -12.14 15.36 -2.45
N ARG A 121 -11.06 16.14 -2.62
CA ARG A 121 -11.13 17.61 -2.70
C ARG A 121 -11.85 18.11 -3.94
N THR A 122 -11.64 17.45 -5.07
CA THR A 122 -12.07 17.95 -6.37
C THR A 122 -13.48 17.50 -6.73
N TYR A 123 -13.82 16.25 -6.41
CA TYR A 123 -15.02 15.58 -6.87
C TYR A 123 -15.91 15.06 -5.73
N GLY A 124 -15.40 15.01 -4.52
CA GLY A 124 -16.08 14.44 -3.37
C GLY A 124 -15.84 12.94 -3.22
N ALA A 125 -16.82 12.26 -2.63
CA ALA A 125 -16.80 10.81 -2.39
C ALA A 125 -18.20 10.23 -2.47
N VAL A 126 -18.32 8.94 -2.69
CA VAL A 126 -19.58 8.19 -2.65
C VAL A 126 -19.38 6.88 -1.88
N PRO A 127 -20.42 6.31 -1.25
CA PRO A 127 -20.32 4.97 -0.67
C PRO A 127 -20.31 3.92 -1.79
N GLU A 128 -19.73 2.75 -1.53
CA GLU A 128 -19.63 1.63 -2.46
C GLU A 128 -21.00 1.22 -3.01
N GLU A 129 -22.03 1.19 -2.18
CA GLU A 129 -23.42 0.86 -2.60
C GLU A 129 -24.02 1.81 -3.64
N ALA A 130 -23.47 3.03 -3.77
CA ALA A 130 -23.92 4.02 -4.76
C ALA A 130 -23.15 3.91 -6.08
N TYR A 131 -21.94 3.37 -6.07
CA TYR A 131 -21.13 3.23 -7.29
C TYR A 131 -20.09 2.13 -7.13
N THR A 132 -20.39 0.93 -7.62
CA THR A 132 -19.52 -0.25 -7.50
C THR A 132 -18.46 -0.33 -8.60
N GLY A 133 -18.65 0.37 -9.74
CA GLY A 133 -17.75 0.25 -10.89
C GLY A 133 -17.79 -1.11 -11.62
N LEU A 134 -18.85 -1.90 -11.45
CA LEU A 134 -19.02 -3.23 -12.03
C LEU A 134 -20.14 -3.23 -13.09
N ALA A 135 -20.05 -2.35 -14.10
CA ALA A 135 -21.10 -2.19 -15.11
C ALA A 135 -20.93 -3.11 -16.34
N TYR A 136 -19.91 -3.95 -16.39
CA TYR A 136 -19.52 -4.75 -17.55
C TYR A 136 -19.81 -6.26 -17.43
N GLY A 137 -20.68 -6.64 -16.50
CA GLY A 137 -21.16 -8.03 -16.37
C GLY A 137 -20.27 -8.97 -15.56
N GLU A 138 -19.23 -8.46 -14.91
CA GLU A 138 -18.37 -9.18 -13.97
C GLU A 138 -18.81 -8.86 -12.53
N ASP A 139 -18.50 -9.75 -11.61
CA ASP A 139 -18.74 -9.59 -10.17
C ASP A 139 -17.45 -9.22 -9.40
N LYS A 140 -16.33 -9.07 -10.11
CA LYS A 140 -15.02 -8.66 -9.60
C LYS A 140 -14.34 -7.69 -10.57
N HIS A 141 -13.42 -6.90 -10.04
CA HIS A 141 -12.64 -5.95 -10.84
C HIS A 141 -11.62 -6.68 -11.72
N ILE A 142 -11.85 -6.65 -13.05
CA ILE A 142 -10.96 -7.22 -14.08
C ILE A 142 -10.73 -6.15 -15.15
N HIS A 143 -9.73 -5.29 -14.94
CA HIS A 143 -9.56 -4.07 -15.72
C HIS A 143 -8.66 -4.19 -16.94
N GLY A 144 -8.08 -5.36 -17.23
CA GLY A 144 -7.13 -5.51 -18.33
C GLY A 144 -7.68 -5.07 -19.71
N GLU A 145 -8.96 -5.31 -20.00
CA GLU A 145 -9.60 -4.84 -21.23
C GLU A 145 -9.84 -3.34 -21.21
N LEU A 146 -10.33 -2.79 -20.10
CA LEU A 146 -10.52 -1.35 -19.90
C LEU A 146 -9.20 -0.59 -20.09
N ASP A 147 -8.14 -1.04 -19.43
CA ASP A 147 -6.81 -0.43 -19.51
C ASP A 147 -6.26 -0.42 -20.93
N ALA A 148 -6.38 -1.56 -21.63
CA ALA A 148 -5.98 -1.69 -23.03
C ALA A 148 -6.79 -0.78 -23.96
N ALA A 149 -8.12 -0.71 -23.78
CA ALA A 149 -9.00 0.13 -24.58
C ALA A 149 -8.69 1.61 -24.40
N LEU A 150 -8.58 2.09 -23.16
CA LEU A 150 -8.23 3.48 -22.86
C LEU A 150 -6.87 3.85 -23.42
N LYS A 151 -5.85 3.00 -23.20
CA LYS A 151 -4.49 3.23 -23.71
C LYS A 151 -4.46 3.32 -25.22
N ALA A 152 -5.06 2.36 -25.91
CA ALA A 152 -5.08 2.33 -27.38
C ALA A 152 -5.83 3.56 -27.95
N TYR A 153 -6.96 3.93 -27.34
CA TYR A 153 -7.71 5.10 -27.73
C TYR A 153 -6.88 6.38 -27.61
N LEU A 154 -6.26 6.61 -26.45
CA LEU A 154 -5.45 7.80 -26.21
C LEU A 154 -4.19 7.85 -27.08
N GLU A 155 -3.55 6.72 -27.33
CA GLU A 155 -2.43 6.64 -28.29
C GLU A 155 -2.84 7.03 -29.71
N ALA A 156 -4.03 6.62 -30.17
CA ALA A 156 -4.56 7.04 -31.45
C ALA A 156 -4.81 8.56 -31.50
N ILE A 157 -5.34 9.14 -30.40
CA ILE A 157 -5.60 10.58 -30.31
C ILE A 157 -4.31 11.40 -30.42
N VAL A 158 -3.27 11.06 -29.65
CA VAL A 158 -2.01 11.84 -29.65
C VAL A 158 -1.20 11.69 -30.93
N LYS A 159 -1.43 10.61 -31.70
CA LYS A 159 -0.75 10.35 -32.99
C LYS A 159 -1.41 11.02 -34.20
N VAL A 160 -2.57 11.68 -34.02
CA VAL A 160 -3.29 12.32 -35.14
C VAL A 160 -2.44 13.42 -35.79
N PRO A 161 -2.22 13.38 -37.12
CA PRO A 161 -1.27 14.26 -37.79
C PRO A 161 -1.80 15.68 -38.06
N ASN A 162 -3.08 15.95 -37.86
CA ASN A 162 -3.74 17.22 -38.20
C ASN A 162 -3.38 18.40 -37.25
N LYS A 163 -2.52 18.20 -36.26
CA LYS A 163 -2.02 19.19 -35.29
C LYS A 163 -3.09 19.93 -34.47
N ARG A 164 -4.35 19.57 -34.61
CA ARG A 164 -5.45 20.16 -33.85
C ARG A 164 -6.45 19.07 -33.47
N LEU A 165 -6.59 18.83 -32.18
CA LEU A 165 -7.60 17.94 -31.65
C LEU A 165 -8.93 18.68 -31.46
N SER A 166 -10.05 17.98 -31.69
CA SER A 166 -11.36 18.42 -31.21
C SER A 166 -11.47 18.10 -29.71
N THR A 167 -12.50 18.59 -29.05
CA THR A 167 -12.80 18.21 -27.65
C THR A 167 -13.54 16.87 -27.55
N ALA A 168 -14.01 16.32 -28.68
CA ALA A 168 -14.80 15.09 -28.73
C ALA A 168 -14.06 13.85 -28.18
N TRP A 169 -12.71 13.85 -28.17
CA TRP A 169 -11.95 12.73 -27.64
C TRP A 169 -12.20 12.52 -26.13
N LYS A 170 -12.54 13.56 -25.36
CA LYS A 170 -12.89 13.44 -23.94
C LYS A 170 -14.16 12.61 -23.77
N ASN A 171 -15.20 12.91 -24.54
CA ASN A 171 -16.46 12.13 -24.51
C ASN A 171 -16.20 10.66 -24.92
N GLY A 172 -15.20 10.41 -25.75
CA GLY A 172 -14.78 9.05 -26.08
C GLY A 172 -14.16 8.32 -24.89
N VAL A 173 -13.33 9.00 -24.10
CA VAL A 173 -12.80 8.44 -22.84
C VAL A 173 -13.93 8.20 -21.85
N GLU A 174 -14.81 9.18 -21.65
CA GLU A 174 -15.97 9.05 -20.76
C GLU A 174 -16.85 7.87 -21.17
N GLY A 175 -17.17 7.73 -22.47
CA GLY A 175 -17.98 6.62 -22.96
C GLY A 175 -17.33 5.24 -22.76
N ILE A 176 -16.01 5.14 -22.84
CA ILE A 176 -15.30 3.89 -22.47
C ILE A 176 -15.44 3.64 -20.97
N LEU A 177 -15.19 4.66 -20.13
CA LEU A 177 -15.31 4.53 -18.67
C LEU A 177 -16.75 4.17 -18.25
N ASP A 178 -17.77 4.77 -18.88
CA ASP A 178 -19.19 4.48 -18.62
C ASP A 178 -19.55 3.02 -18.97
N ALA A 179 -19.00 2.51 -20.07
CA ALA A 179 -19.27 1.13 -20.50
C ALA A 179 -18.73 0.08 -19.52
N TYR A 180 -17.59 0.35 -18.86
CA TYR A 180 -16.97 -0.59 -17.95
C TYR A 180 -17.30 -0.30 -16.47
N LEU A 181 -17.21 0.95 -16.06
CA LEU A 181 -17.37 1.33 -14.65
C LEU A 181 -18.75 1.88 -14.31
N GLY A 182 -19.56 2.21 -15.33
CA GLY A 182 -20.86 2.83 -15.16
C GLY A 182 -20.81 4.36 -15.13
N GLU A 183 -21.98 4.98 -15.33
CA GLU A 183 -22.15 6.43 -15.25
C GLU A 183 -22.00 6.91 -13.80
N LEU A 184 -21.33 8.04 -13.62
CA LEU A 184 -21.18 8.64 -12.28
C LEU A 184 -22.52 9.16 -11.75
N PRO A 185 -22.85 8.91 -10.47
CA PRO A 185 -24.08 9.44 -9.89
C PRO A 185 -23.94 10.95 -9.65
N GLU A 186 -24.87 11.75 -10.22
CA GLU A 186 -24.98 13.16 -9.85
C GLU A 186 -25.50 13.32 -8.41
N THR A 187 -26.45 12.45 -8.03
CA THR A 187 -27.01 12.35 -6.67
C THR A 187 -27.27 10.90 -6.33
N PHE A 188 -27.23 10.57 -5.05
CA PHE A 188 -27.55 9.24 -4.52
C PHE A 188 -28.20 9.32 -3.14
N THR A 189 -28.85 8.24 -2.72
CA THR A 189 -29.45 8.14 -1.38
C THR A 189 -28.59 7.21 -0.52
N TYR A 190 -28.15 7.71 0.63
CA TYR A 190 -27.42 6.92 1.62
C TYR A 190 -28.05 7.10 3.01
N LYS A 191 -28.36 6.01 3.69
CA LYS A 191 -29.04 6.00 5.00
C LYS A 191 -30.29 6.89 5.03
N GLY A 192 -31.08 6.91 3.93
CA GLY A 192 -32.33 7.65 3.80
C GLY A 192 -32.20 9.16 3.54
N ARG A 193 -31.00 9.64 3.27
CA ARG A 193 -30.72 11.04 2.92
C ARG A 193 -30.09 11.13 1.54
N THR A 194 -30.50 12.13 0.74
CA THR A 194 -29.96 12.38 -0.59
C THR A 194 -28.73 13.28 -0.51
N TYR A 195 -27.68 12.91 -1.26
CA TYR A 195 -26.42 13.60 -1.35
C TYR A 195 -25.98 13.79 -2.79
N THR A 196 -25.17 14.81 -3.04
CA THR A 196 -24.19 14.85 -4.11
C THR A 196 -22.86 14.28 -3.60
N PRO A 197 -21.91 13.86 -4.47
CA PRO A 197 -20.60 13.41 -3.99
C PRO A 197 -19.88 14.41 -3.06
N GLN A 198 -19.93 15.72 -3.39
CA GLN A 198 -19.36 16.76 -2.53
C GLN A 198 -20.06 16.85 -1.18
N SER A 199 -21.40 16.91 -1.18
CA SER A 199 -22.14 17.04 0.08
C SER A 199 -22.01 15.80 0.97
N PHE A 200 -21.75 14.63 0.39
CA PHE A 200 -21.46 13.43 1.14
C PHE A 200 -20.07 13.52 1.79
N ALA A 201 -19.03 13.86 1.01
CA ALA A 201 -17.68 14.05 1.53
C ALA A 201 -17.63 15.11 2.65
N GLU A 202 -18.34 16.25 2.48
CA GLU A 202 -18.46 17.32 3.49
C GLU A 202 -19.21 16.88 4.76
N SER A 203 -20.05 15.85 4.66
CA SER A 203 -20.79 15.33 5.83
C SER A 203 -19.97 14.39 6.72
N LEU A 204 -18.82 13.97 6.25
CA LEU A 204 -17.93 13.03 6.93
C LEU A 204 -16.87 13.79 7.77
N PRO A 205 -16.48 13.28 8.94
CA PRO A 205 -15.50 13.92 9.82
C PRO A 205 -14.06 13.72 9.32
N LEU A 206 -13.79 14.08 8.06
CA LEU A 206 -12.48 13.96 7.41
C LEU A 206 -12.16 15.21 6.61
N ASN A 207 -10.98 15.78 6.83
CA ASN A 207 -10.44 16.87 6.03
C ASN A 207 -9.15 16.40 5.36
N PRO A 208 -9.12 16.27 4.02
CA PRO A 208 -7.91 15.81 3.30
C PRO A 208 -6.67 16.69 3.52
N ASP A 209 -6.85 17.93 4.00
CA ASP A 209 -5.74 18.83 4.30
C ASP A 209 -5.03 18.52 5.63
N ASP A 210 -5.56 17.62 6.43
CA ASP A 210 -4.94 17.18 7.68
C ASP A 210 -3.86 16.11 7.47
N TYR A 211 -3.59 15.72 6.23
CA TYR A 211 -2.67 14.64 5.90
C TYR A 211 -1.45 15.13 5.13
N ILE A 212 -0.39 14.34 5.18
CA ILE A 212 0.89 14.63 4.52
C ILE A 212 1.51 13.35 3.94
N SER A 213 2.09 13.49 2.75
CA SER A 213 2.97 12.46 2.19
C SER A 213 4.40 12.68 2.64
N LEU A 214 5.09 11.62 3.05
CA LEU A 214 6.49 11.65 3.47
C LEU A 214 7.30 10.59 2.73
N THR A 215 8.55 10.91 2.44
CA THR A 215 9.52 10.03 1.79
C THR A 215 10.91 10.23 2.39
N SER A 216 11.88 9.42 1.97
CA SER A 216 13.25 9.50 2.47
C SER A 216 14.26 9.16 1.39
N PHE A 217 14.78 10.19 0.70
CA PHE A 217 15.80 10.03 -0.35
C PHE A 217 16.83 11.14 -0.28
N THR A 218 18.10 10.83 -0.58
CA THR A 218 19.23 11.79 -0.47
C THR A 218 19.47 12.64 -1.70
N HIS A 219 18.87 12.31 -2.84
CA HIS A 219 19.02 13.10 -4.09
C HIS A 219 18.23 14.42 -4.07
N HIS A 220 17.39 14.63 -3.05
CA HIS A 220 16.77 15.92 -2.74
C HIS A 220 17.07 16.34 -1.28
N PRO A 221 17.05 17.66 -0.98
CA PRO A 221 17.28 18.14 0.39
C PRO A 221 16.22 17.58 1.37
N PHE A 222 16.65 17.22 2.58
CA PHE A 222 15.72 16.90 3.66
C PHE A 222 14.95 18.14 4.13
N TYR A 223 13.74 17.89 4.61
CA TYR A 223 12.78 18.89 5.12
C TYR A 223 12.26 19.86 4.05
N GLU A 224 12.36 19.46 2.80
CA GLU A 224 11.75 20.10 1.65
C GLU A 224 10.85 19.11 0.90
N GLU A 225 9.83 19.63 0.23
CA GLU A 225 8.95 18.81 -0.58
C GLU A 225 9.47 18.67 -2.00
N PHE A 226 9.40 17.47 -2.54
CA PHE A 226 9.63 17.20 -3.97
C PHE A 226 8.66 16.16 -4.49
N ALA A 227 8.49 16.08 -5.81
CA ALA A 227 7.72 15.03 -6.44
C ALA A 227 8.61 13.80 -6.61
N VAL A 228 8.29 12.70 -5.91
CA VAL A 228 9.04 11.45 -6.05
C VAL A 228 8.95 10.98 -7.50
N GLU A 229 10.10 10.66 -8.09
CA GLU A 229 10.26 10.31 -9.50
C GLU A 229 9.89 8.85 -9.76
N VAL A 230 8.61 8.54 -9.62
CA VAL A 230 8.02 7.25 -9.97
C VAL A 230 6.95 7.43 -11.05
N ALA A 231 6.81 6.43 -11.91
CA ALA A 231 5.96 6.53 -13.09
C ALA A 231 4.48 6.80 -12.75
N ASP A 232 4.02 6.26 -11.63
CA ASP A 232 2.62 6.34 -11.19
C ASP A 232 2.28 7.64 -10.46
N ASN A 233 3.27 8.48 -10.13
CA ASN A 233 3.06 9.84 -9.61
C ASN A 233 2.66 10.82 -10.74
N TRP A 234 1.58 10.50 -11.46
CA TRP A 234 1.09 11.28 -12.60
C TRP A 234 0.62 12.69 -12.22
N LEU A 235 0.19 12.89 -10.98
CA LEU A 235 -0.17 14.22 -10.45
C LEU A 235 1.06 15.10 -10.21
N TRP A 236 2.26 14.51 -10.12
CA TRP A 236 3.47 15.14 -9.61
C TRP A 236 3.29 15.64 -8.18
N SER A 237 2.55 14.87 -7.41
CA SER A 237 2.31 15.14 -6.00
C SER A 237 3.61 15.15 -5.23
N ARG A 238 3.72 16.06 -4.27
CA ARG A 238 4.94 16.27 -3.51
C ARG A 238 4.88 15.52 -2.19
N SER A 239 6.02 14.97 -1.80
CA SER A 239 6.22 14.34 -0.50
C SER A 239 7.27 15.14 0.28
N MET A 240 7.05 15.32 1.57
CA MET A 240 8.04 15.89 2.47
C MET A 240 9.18 14.89 2.66
N ASN A 241 10.39 15.30 2.36
CA ASN A 241 11.57 14.47 2.47
C ASN A 241 12.16 14.54 3.88
N VAL A 242 12.36 13.39 4.52
CA VAL A 242 12.96 13.30 5.86
C VAL A 242 14.05 12.22 5.88
N PRO A 243 15.03 12.27 6.82
CA PRO A 243 15.94 11.15 7.03
C PRO A 243 15.18 9.86 7.34
N VAL A 244 15.73 8.70 6.94
CA VAL A 244 15.06 7.40 7.08
C VAL A 244 14.71 7.06 8.53
N GLU A 245 15.55 7.46 9.48
CA GLU A 245 15.29 7.29 10.92
C GLU A 245 14.07 8.12 11.37
N GLU A 246 13.88 9.30 10.78
CA GLU A 246 12.72 10.14 11.09
C GLU A 246 11.46 9.61 10.39
N LEU A 247 11.58 9.06 9.18
CA LEU A 247 10.45 8.38 8.53
C LEU A 247 9.95 7.22 9.39
N LYS A 248 10.87 6.39 9.91
CA LYS A 248 10.55 5.32 10.86
C LYS A 248 9.92 5.86 12.14
N ALA A 249 10.51 6.91 12.72
CA ALA A 249 9.99 7.51 13.95
C ALA A 249 8.56 8.05 13.77
N ILE A 250 8.24 8.61 12.60
CA ILE A 250 6.87 9.05 12.25
C ILE A 250 5.92 7.84 12.16
N ALA A 251 6.33 6.77 11.48
CA ALA A 251 5.54 5.55 11.37
C ALA A 251 5.24 4.93 12.75
N ASP A 252 6.26 4.78 13.58
CA ASP A 252 6.13 4.27 14.94
C ASP A 252 5.23 5.16 15.83
N ASN A 253 5.41 6.48 15.73
CA ASN A 253 4.59 7.44 16.48
C ASN A 253 3.13 7.45 16.03
N ALA A 254 2.87 7.29 14.73
CA ALA A 254 1.51 7.18 14.21
C ALA A 254 0.78 6.02 14.86
N LEU A 255 1.32 4.82 14.79
CA LEU A 255 0.71 3.61 15.35
C LEU A 255 0.56 3.69 16.88
N ALA A 256 1.57 4.21 17.58
CA ALA A 256 1.52 4.39 19.03
C ALA A 256 0.43 5.35 19.49
N ASN A 257 0.02 6.30 18.63
CA ASN A 257 -1.04 7.28 18.90
C ASN A 257 -2.39 6.96 18.22
N GLY A 258 -2.56 5.76 17.69
CA GLY A 258 -3.82 5.29 17.13
C GLY A 258 -4.10 5.74 15.69
N TYR A 259 -3.08 6.11 14.94
CA TYR A 259 -3.17 6.45 13.52
C TYR A 259 -2.62 5.32 12.67
N THR A 260 -3.41 4.85 11.71
CA THR A 260 -2.93 4.03 10.58
C THR A 260 -2.26 4.92 9.54
N PHE A 261 -1.67 4.36 8.50
CA PHE A 261 -1.15 5.14 7.38
C PHE A 261 -1.05 4.31 6.09
N VAL A 262 -1.17 4.99 4.95
CA VAL A 262 -0.93 4.35 3.65
C VAL A 262 0.58 4.19 3.44
N TRP A 263 0.95 3.05 2.88
CA TRP A 263 2.32 2.66 2.59
C TRP A 263 2.45 2.26 1.13
N ALA A 264 3.18 3.05 0.35
CA ALA A 264 3.59 2.71 -1.01
C ALA A 264 4.97 2.07 -0.97
N ALA A 265 5.10 0.90 -1.57
CA ALA A 265 6.30 0.09 -1.48
C ALA A 265 6.52 -0.82 -2.69
N ASP A 266 7.75 -1.26 -2.81
CA ASP A 266 8.13 -2.36 -3.68
C ASP A 266 7.74 -3.70 -3.04
N VAL A 267 7.00 -4.52 -3.78
CA VAL A 267 6.59 -5.89 -3.40
C VAL A 267 7.00 -6.92 -4.46
N SER A 268 7.71 -6.51 -5.51
CA SER A 268 8.24 -7.40 -6.56
C SER A 268 9.48 -8.19 -6.12
N GLU A 269 9.79 -8.17 -4.85
CA GLU A 269 10.93 -8.79 -4.21
C GLU A 269 10.69 -10.27 -3.87
N PRO A 270 11.71 -11.14 -4.02
CA PRO A 270 11.62 -12.53 -3.56
C PRO A 270 11.36 -12.67 -2.05
N GLY A 271 11.75 -11.65 -1.27
CA GLY A 271 11.48 -11.56 0.18
C GLY A 271 10.02 -11.29 0.53
N PHE A 272 9.22 -10.79 -0.41
CA PHE A 272 7.79 -10.59 -0.25
C PHE A 272 7.04 -11.89 -0.52
N GLN A 273 6.63 -12.60 0.52
CA GLN A 273 6.02 -13.92 0.42
C GLN A 273 4.57 -13.89 0.91
N TRP A 274 3.68 -13.39 0.05
CA TRP A 274 2.26 -13.19 0.34
C TRP A 274 1.58 -14.42 0.98
N ILE A 275 1.78 -15.60 0.39
CA ILE A 275 1.15 -16.84 0.88
C ILE A 275 1.62 -17.21 2.28
N LYS A 276 2.85 -16.86 2.65
CA LYS A 276 3.38 -17.04 4.00
C LYS A 276 3.03 -15.89 4.94
N GLY A 277 2.47 -14.80 4.40
CA GLY A 277 2.09 -13.61 5.15
C GLY A 277 3.27 -12.83 5.73
N VAL A 278 4.41 -12.80 5.05
CA VAL A 278 5.62 -12.15 5.55
C VAL A 278 6.46 -11.53 4.44
N ALA A 279 7.11 -10.40 4.75
CA ALA A 279 8.09 -9.75 3.88
C ALA A 279 9.38 -9.47 4.66
N LEU A 280 10.52 -9.96 4.15
CA LEU A 280 11.84 -9.91 4.79
C LEU A 280 12.92 -9.48 3.80
N MET A 281 14.02 -8.93 4.34
CA MET A 281 15.27 -8.64 3.63
C MET A 281 16.42 -9.56 4.10
N PRO A 282 16.42 -10.85 3.76
CA PRO A 282 17.40 -11.80 4.26
C PRO A 282 18.83 -11.40 3.90
N LYS A 283 19.76 -11.50 4.86
CA LYS A 283 21.18 -11.32 4.62
C LYS A 283 21.72 -12.43 3.69
N ALA A 284 22.70 -12.10 2.86
CA ALA A 284 23.41 -13.12 2.07
C ALA A 284 24.16 -14.08 3.01
N LYS A 285 24.06 -15.37 2.74
CA LYS A 285 24.64 -16.41 3.61
C LYS A 285 26.16 -16.58 3.49
N ASP A 286 26.73 -16.05 2.41
CA ASP A 286 28.14 -16.26 2.06
C ASP A 286 29.14 -15.63 3.04
N ALA A 287 28.77 -14.58 3.76
CA ALA A 287 29.62 -13.91 4.73
C ALA A 287 29.87 -14.73 6.02
N ASP A 288 28.94 -15.63 6.36
CA ASP A 288 28.95 -16.36 7.64
C ASP A 288 29.15 -17.88 7.48
N LEU A 289 29.41 -18.35 6.26
CA LEU A 289 29.58 -19.77 5.97
C LEU A 289 31.06 -20.19 6.09
N GLU A 290 31.30 -21.32 6.75
CA GLU A 290 32.62 -21.93 6.87
C GLU A 290 32.65 -23.39 6.37
N GLY A 291 33.87 -23.86 6.04
CA GLY A 291 34.11 -25.26 5.74
C GLY A 291 33.34 -25.82 4.57
N THR A 292 32.61 -26.91 4.79
CA THR A 292 31.88 -27.65 3.74
C THR A 292 30.69 -26.88 3.18
N GLU A 293 30.02 -26.09 4.01
CA GLU A 293 28.88 -25.26 3.61
C GLU A 293 29.33 -24.13 2.69
N LEU A 294 30.40 -23.41 3.02
CA LEU A 294 31.00 -22.41 2.15
C LEU A 294 31.42 -23.03 0.82
N SER A 295 32.04 -24.22 0.85
CA SER A 295 32.46 -24.94 -0.35
C SER A 295 31.31 -25.39 -1.24
N ARG A 296 30.14 -25.67 -0.67
CA ARG A 296 28.89 -25.93 -1.40
C ARG A 296 28.32 -24.65 -1.99
N TRP A 297 28.22 -23.60 -1.17
CA TRP A 297 27.65 -22.32 -1.53
C TRP A 297 28.38 -21.64 -2.70
N VAL A 298 29.70 -21.65 -2.68
CA VAL A 298 30.54 -21.08 -3.76
C VAL A 298 30.36 -21.81 -5.09
N LYS A 299 29.92 -23.07 -5.07
CA LYS A 299 29.64 -23.86 -6.30
C LYS A 299 28.26 -23.65 -6.88
N LEU A 300 27.36 -23.04 -6.14
CA LEU A 300 26.01 -22.73 -6.61
C LEU A 300 26.05 -21.61 -7.66
N SER A 301 25.14 -21.65 -8.62
CA SER A 301 24.88 -20.50 -9.49
C SER A 301 24.30 -19.33 -8.67
N ASP A 302 24.43 -18.10 -9.17
CA ASP A 302 23.83 -16.92 -8.49
C ASP A 302 22.33 -17.11 -8.30
N LYS A 303 21.63 -17.68 -9.27
CA LYS A 303 20.20 -18.01 -9.18
C LYS A 303 19.88 -19.03 -8.08
N ASP A 304 20.72 -20.04 -7.90
CA ASP A 304 20.49 -21.04 -6.85
C ASP A 304 20.80 -20.45 -5.46
N ARG A 305 21.82 -19.59 -5.36
CA ARG A 305 22.12 -18.85 -4.12
C ARG A 305 20.97 -17.92 -3.73
N GLU A 306 20.43 -17.19 -4.69
CA GLU A 306 19.29 -16.33 -4.48
C GLU A 306 18.07 -17.14 -4.02
N LYS A 307 17.78 -18.25 -4.68
CA LYS A 307 16.71 -19.15 -4.28
C LYS A 307 16.88 -19.65 -2.84
N GLU A 308 18.07 -20.15 -2.47
CA GLU A 308 18.33 -20.60 -1.09
C GLU A 308 18.26 -19.48 -0.06
N ARG A 309 18.62 -18.23 -0.44
CA ARG A 309 18.51 -17.05 0.42
C ARG A 309 17.05 -16.77 0.81
N TYR A 310 16.12 -16.96 -0.13
CA TYR A 310 14.70 -16.68 0.06
C TYR A 310 13.86 -17.93 0.39
N GLU A 311 14.47 -19.09 0.59
CA GLU A 311 13.82 -20.28 1.15
C GLU A 311 13.82 -20.22 2.68
N PHE A 312 12.94 -19.39 3.26
CA PHE A 312 12.77 -19.29 4.70
C PHE A 312 11.32 -19.61 5.12
N ASN A 313 11.16 -20.29 6.25
CA ASN A 313 9.86 -20.57 6.87
C ASN A 313 9.79 -20.04 8.32
N ALA A 314 10.90 -19.56 8.85
CA ALA A 314 11.04 -19.00 10.18
C ALA A 314 11.91 -17.74 10.11
N PRO A 315 11.99 -16.91 11.16
CA PRO A 315 12.82 -15.71 11.20
C PRO A 315 14.27 -15.99 10.87
N VAL A 316 14.82 -15.24 9.94
CA VAL A 316 16.22 -15.29 9.48
C VAL A 316 16.93 -13.99 9.82
N GLU A 317 18.27 -13.98 9.73
CA GLU A 317 19.02 -12.75 9.83
C GLU A 317 18.81 -11.88 8.60
N GLU A 318 18.58 -10.58 8.82
CA GLU A 318 18.30 -9.62 7.75
C GLU A 318 19.46 -8.63 7.59
N ILE A 319 19.49 -7.95 6.44
CA ILE A 319 20.45 -6.87 6.19
C ILE A 319 20.21 -5.69 7.12
N GLU A 320 21.25 -4.93 7.42
CA GLU A 320 21.13 -3.61 7.98
C GLU A 320 20.85 -2.61 6.86
N VAL A 321 19.83 -1.78 7.04
CA VAL A 321 19.43 -0.78 6.05
C VAL A 321 19.80 0.61 6.55
N THR A 322 20.67 1.29 5.79
CA THR A 322 21.05 2.68 6.04
C THR A 322 20.41 3.64 5.05
N GLN A 323 20.52 4.94 5.31
CA GLN A 323 20.06 5.95 4.37
C GLN A 323 20.74 5.82 2.99
N GLU A 324 22.02 5.48 2.97
CA GLU A 324 22.82 5.31 1.77
C GLU A 324 22.41 4.06 1.00
N SER A 325 22.28 2.91 1.68
CA SER A 325 21.86 1.65 1.01
C SER A 325 20.46 1.75 0.46
N ARG A 326 19.54 2.42 1.18
CA ARG A 326 18.19 2.72 0.70
C ARG A 326 18.22 3.55 -0.58
N GLN A 327 19.03 4.63 -0.64
CA GLN A 327 19.17 5.46 -1.83
C GLN A 327 19.75 4.66 -3.00
N GLU A 328 20.79 3.86 -2.74
CA GLU A 328 21.39 3.01 -3.78
C GLU A 328 20.39 2.04 -4.38
N MET A 329 19.55 1.38 -3.57
CA MET A 329 18.49 0.49 -4.06
C MET A 329 17.50 1.21 -4.96
N PHE A 330 17.11 2.44 -4.62
CA PHE A 330 16.21 3.23 -5.46
C PHE A 330 16.88 3.65 -6.78
N ASP A 331 18.10 4.16 -6.73
CA ASP A 331 18.87 4.59 -7.90
C ASP A 331 19.16 3.44 -8.88
N ARG A 332 19.28 2.22 -8.35
CA ARG A 332 19.53 1.00 -9.14
C ARG A 332 18.27 0.27 -9.58
N GLN A 333 17.10 0.81 -9.27
CA GLN A 333 15.81 0.17 -9.53
C GLN A 333 15.65 -1.19 -8.83
N GLU A 334 16.31 -1.36 -7.70
CA GLU A 334 16.11 -2.47 -6.76
C GLU A 334 14.98 -2.17 -5.76
N THR A 335 14.50 -0.94 -5.73
CA THR A 335 13.27 -0.50 -5.06
C THR A 335 12.43 0.26 -6.07
N THR A 336 11.27 -0.28 -6.40
CA THR A 336 10.32 0.25 -7.38
C THR A 336 8.98 0.63 -6.72
N ASP A 337 8.12 1.34 -7.44
CA ASP A 337 6.78 1.71 -6.96
C ASP A 337 5.77 0.72 -7.51
N ASP A 338 5.43 -0.31 -6.73
CA ASP A 338 4.63 -1.44 -7.20
C ASP A 338 3.25 -1.52 -6.55
N HIS A 339 3.14 -1.17 -5.26
CA HIS A 339 1.94 -1.51 -4.51
C HIS A 339 1.64 -0.53 -3.37
N GLY A 340 0.37 -0.18 -3.23
CA GLY A 340 -0.16 0.60 -2.11
C GLY A 340 -0.88 -0.30 -1.11
N MET A 341 -0.61 -0.12 0.19
CA MET A 341 -1.18 -0.90 1.30
C MET A 341 -1.44 0.00 2.50
N GLU A 342 -2.08 -0.53 3.54
CA GLU A 342 -2.29 0.20 4.79
C GLU A 342 -1.57 -0.47 5.94
N ILE A 343 -0.73 0.27 6.68
CA ILE A 343 -0.11 -0.22 7.91
C ILE A 343 -1.03 0.10 9.09
N VAL A 344 -1.41 -0.95 9.83
CA VAL A 344 -2.44 -0.91 10.88
C VAL A 344 -1.93 -1.34 12.25
N GLY A 345 -0.66 -1.70 12.38
CA GLY A 345 -0.12 -2.14 13.66
C GLY A 345 1.35 -2.52 13.63
N THR A 346 1.81 -3.04 14.76
CA THR A 346 3.15 -3.60 14.93
C THR A 346 3.06 -4.95 15.62
N ALA A 347 4.03 -5.82 15.35
CA ALA A 347 4.16 -7.12 15.97
C ALA A 347 5.63 -7.42 16.27
N VAL A 348 5.85 -8.49 17.04
CA VAL A 348 7.16 -9.12 17.21
C VAL A 348 7.06 -10.60 16.88
N ASP A 349 8.13 -11.16 16.32
CA ASP A 349 8.25 -12.60 16.14
C ASP A 349 8.72 -13.30 17.41
N GLN A 350 8.85 -14.63 17.36
CA GLN A 350 9.33 -15.45 18.48
C GLN A 350 10.80 -15.19 18.88
N LYS A 351 11.57 -14.46 18.07
CA LYS A 351 12.94 -14.03 18.36
C LYS A 351 13.02 -12.60 18.88
N GLY A 352 11.87 -11.87 18.89
CA GLY A 352 11.79 -10.49 19.32
C GLY A 352 12.10 -9.47 18.20
N ASN A 353 12.23 -9.90 16.94
CA ASN A 353 12.36 -8.99 15.81
C ASN A 353 11.07 -8.24 15.61
N ARG A 354 11.17 -6.98 15.20
CA ARG A 354 10.01 -6.09 15.00
C ARG A 354 9.46 -6.16 13.58
N TYR A 355 8.14 -6.09 13.49
CA TYR A 355 7.38 -6.08 12.24
C TYR A 355 6.29 -5.01 12.26
N TYR A 356 5.93 -4.52 11.08
CA TYR A 356 4.69 -3.80 10.85
C TYR A 356 3.61 -4.78 10.40
N LYS A 357 2.40 -4.65 10.95
CA LYS A 357 1.21 -5.36 10.50
C LYS A 357 0.53 -4.57 9.40
N VAL A 358 0.39 -5.19 8.24
CA VAL A 358 -0.10 -4.56 7.01
C VAL A 358 -1.41 -5.18 6.59
N LYS A 359 -2.39 -4.35 6.24
CA LYS A 359 -3.64 -4.72 5.59
C LYS A 359 -3.45 -4.58 4.09
N ASN A 360 -3.67 -5.67 3.36
CA ASN A 360 -3.60 -5.72 1.91
C ASN A 360 -5.02 -5.69 1.30
N SER A 361 -5.10 -5.58 -0.02
CA SER A 361 -6.33 -5.59 -0.83
C SER A 361 -6.39 -6.78 -1.81
N TRP A 362 -5.92 -7.95 -1.39
CA TRP A 362 -5.84 -9.19 -2.19
C TRP A 362 -6.68 -10.32 -1.62
N ASP A 363 -7.91 -10.01 -1.16
CA ASP A 363 -8.80 -10.96 -0.49
C ASP A 363 -8.23 -11.50 0.84
N THR A 364 -9.01 -12.35 1.48
CA THR A 364 -8.70 -12.98 2.79
C THR A 364 -8.17 -14.41 2.66
N ASN A 365 -7.97 -14.91 1.44
CA ASN A 365 -7.55 -16.30 1.16
C ASN A 365 -6.04 -16.53 1.41
N GLN A 366 -5.58 -16.18 2.61
CA GLN A 366 -4.17 -16.24 3.00
C GLN A 366 -4.08 -16.50 4.51
N VAL A 367 -2.91 -16.88 5.00
CA VAL A 367 -2.67 -17.38 6.37
C VAL A 367 -3.10 -16.43 7.51
N TYR A 368 -3.19 -15.13 7.25
CA TYR A 368 -3.58 -14.09 8.21
C TYR A 368 -4.79 -13.28 7.73
N ASP A 369 -5.71 -13.87 6.96
CA ASP A 369 -6.98 -13.27 6.55
C ASP A 369 -6.82 -11.91 5.85
N GLY A 370 -5.82 -11.80 4.94
CA GLY A 370 -5.55 -10.58 4.16
C GLY A 370 -4.59 -9.59 4.83
N PHE A 371 -4.10 -9.91 6.02
CA PHE A 371 -3.01 -9.18 6.66
C PHE A 371 -1.68 -9.92 6.48
N PHE A 372 -0.56 -9.21 6.62
CA PHE A 372 0.75 -9.81 6.63
C PHE A 372 1.72 -8.97 7.47
N TYR A 373 2.93 -9.48 7.70
CA TYR A 373 3.92 -8.87 8.56
C TYR A 373 5.18 -8.52 7.78
N VAL A 374 5.55 -7.24 7.84
CA VAL A 374 6.72 -6.68 7.16
C VAL A 374 7.78 -6.39 8.20
N SER A 375 8.97 -6.95 8.03
CA SER A 375 10.09 -6.65 8.92
C SER A 375 10.49 -5.17 8.86
N GLU A 376 11.11 -4.67 9.93
CA GLU A 376 11.63 -3.30 9.96
C GLU A 376 12.67 -3.06 8.85
N PRO A 377 13.62 -3.97 8.56
CA PRO A 377 14.54 -3.82 7.42
C PRO A 377 13.83 -3.73 6.08
N TYR A 378 12.78 -4.53 5.84
CA TYR A 378 12.00 -4.44 4.60
C TYR A 378 11.30 -3.09 4.47
N PHE A 379 10.65 -2.64 5.52
CA PHE A 379 10.01 -1.31 5.54
C PHE A 379 11.01 -0.20 5.22
N LEU A 380 12.18 -0.20 5.87
CA LEU A 380 13.22 0.80 5.63
C LEU A 380 13.77 0.76 4.20
N ALA A 381 13.98 -0.43 3.63
CA ALA A 381 14.54 -0.60 2.29
C ALA A 381 13.53 -0.24 1.19
N LYS A 382 12.30 -0.72 1.31
CA LYS A 382 11.34 -0.82 0.21
C LYS A 382 10.22 0.23 0.22
N THR A 383 10.16 1.11 1.22
CA THR A 383 9.19 2.21 1.25
C THR A 383 9.48 3.25 0.17
N VAL A 384 8.53 3.54 -0.70
CA VAL A 384 8.57 4.69 -1.62
C VAL A 384 8.12 5.95 -0.88
N ASN A 385 6.90 5.95 -0.35
CA ASN A 385 6.40 6.98 0.54
C ASN A 385 5.35 6.42 1.52
N ILE A 386 5.00 7.23 2.52
CA ILE A 386 3.86 7.00 3.40
C ILE A 386 2.92 8.22 3.34
N TYR A 387 1.62 7.98 3.55
CA TYR A 387 0.63 9.04 3.67
C TYR A 387 -0.07 8.93 5.01
N VAL A 388 0.05 9.95 5.85
CA VAL A 388 -0.33 9.90 7.26
C VAL A 388 -0.98 11.20 7.72
N ASN A 389 -1.76 11.15 8.81
CA ASN A 389 -2.28 12.35 9.45
C ASN A 389 -1.14 13.21 10.03
N LYS A 390 -1.16 14.51 9.76
CA LYS A 390 -0.14 15.48 10.25
C LYS A 390 -0.02 15.46 11.78
N ALA A 391 -1.10 15.17 12.51
CA ALA A 391 -1.09 15.07 13.96
C ALA A 391 -0.27 13.86 14.46
N ALA A 392 0.00 12.88 13.61
CA ALA A 392 0.85 11.73 13.91
C ALA A 392 2.36 12.03 13.76
N VAL A 393 2.73 13.15 13.14
CA VAL A 393 4.14 13.54 12.99
C VAL A 393 4.66 14.10 14.32
N PRO A 394 5.77 13.56 14.89
CA PRO A 394 6.38 14.10 16.10
C PRO A 394 6.68 15.60 15.98
N ALA A 395 6.34 16.38 17.00
CA ALA A 395 6.41 17.84 16.95
C ALA A 395 7.84 18.37 16.67
N GLU A 396 8.87 17.66 17.13
CA GLU A 396 10.27 17.99 16.88
C GLU A 396 10.66 17.78 15.40
N ILE A 397 10.05 16.81 14.71
CA ILE A 397 10.27 16.59 13.27
C ILE A 397 9.45 17.62 12.47
N ALA A 398 8.18 17.81 12.80
CA ALA A 398 7.30 18.74 12.10
C ALA A 398 7.82 20.19 12.09
N ARG A 399 8.55 20.62 13.15
CA ARG A 399 9.19 21.95 13.21
C ARG A 399 10.31 22.16 12.20
N LYS A 400 10.88 21.06 11.67
CA LYS A 400 11.97 21.12 10.67
C LYS A 400 11.45 21.33 9.25
N PHE A 401 10.16 21.08 8.99
CA PHE A 401 9.59 21.23 7.67
C PHE A 401 9.63 22.71 7.24
N ARG A 402 10.29 22.96 6.13
CA ARG A 402 10.31 24.28 5.54
C ARG A 402 8.97 24.55 4.86
N ARG A 403 8.44 25.74 5.11
CA ARG A 403 7.20 26.23 4.54
C ARG A 403 7.45 26.94 3.22
#